data_048f9294854eacb1c3673fdea0238a69
#
_entry.id   048f9294854eacb1c3673fdea0238a69
#
_cell.length_a   1.000
_cell.length_b   1.000
_cell.length_c   1.000
_cell.angle_alpha   90.00
_cell.angle_beta   90.00
_cell.angle_gamma   90.00
#
_symmetry.space_group_name_H-M   'P 1'
#
loop_
_entity.id
_entity.type
_entity.pdbx_description
1 polymer ?
#
loop_
_entity_poly.entity_id
_entity_poly.type
_entity_poly.pdbx_seq_one_letter_code
_entity_poly.pdbx_strand_id
1 'polypeptide(L)'
;MPDGRPAVRPRIGIADPSDVVRRATRAVGRPVRDLAPLPGGNSSLTYAATTDAGVRVVVKVAPPGLPPVRNRDVLRQARALTALTAVADVAVPKVLGTDSGEPPDVPPLFVMSFAEGESYEPRHTELTRRPPAAEVRERGAAAARMLAALHTVGAAELGIAEEAVSPQAEVERWCAALATCELEPAAAQAESECRSRLTAALPAPLRPAVLHGDWRLGNMQCVGAQIRAVIDWEIWSVGDPRLDLAWLRLMSDPEHPTAVAPDAPALEPDELLAVYETASGEPVADLGWFDALVRYKQAAASALLVKNAVRRDQVTERVERMRHGVPLLLAAALTRLTR
;
A
#
# COMPACT_ATOMS: atom_id res chain seq x y z
N MET A 1 23.04 3.35 40.87
CA MET A 1 23.32 3.31 39.43
C MET A 1 22.46 2.22 38.81
N PRO A 2 21.34 2.51 38.13
CA PRO A 2 20.60 1.49 37.38
C PRO A 2 21.28 1.28 36.02
N ASP A 3 21.49 0.00 35.75
CA ASP A 3 22.18 -0.56 34.57
C ASP A 3 21.42 -0.24 33.28
N GLY A 4 21.98 0.68 32.48
CA GLY A 4 21.42 1.17 31.22
C GLY A 4 21.65 0.21 30.06
N ARG A 5 21.13 -1.02 30.12
CA ARG A 5 21.08 -1.89 28.94
C ARG A 5 19.96 -1.42 27.99
N PRO A 6 20.24 -1.17 26.71
CA PRO A 6 19.19 -0.86 25.74
C PRO A 6 18.25 -2.06 25.66
N ALA A 7 16.95 -1.82 25.82
CA ALA A 7 15.92 -2.84 25.62
C ALA A 7 16.05 -3.42 24.20
N VAL A 8 16.49 -4.67 24.12
CA VAL A 8 16.49 -5.46 22.87
C VAL A 8 15.03 -5.58 22.44
N ARG A 9 14.65 -4.85 21.40
CA ARG A 9 13.31 -5.03 20.80
C ARG A 9 13.22 -6.46 20.27
N PRO A 10 12.12 -7.18 20.57
CA PRO A 10 11.95 -8.53 20.09
C PRO A 10 12.04 -8.53 18.56
N ARG A 11 12.86 -9.44 18.00
CA ARG A 11 12.75 -9.85 16.60
C ARG A 11 11.29 -10.28 16.40
N ILE A 12 10.67 -9.93 15.27
CA ILE A 12 9.36 -10.47 14.90
C ILE A 12 9.45 -11.97 15.11
N GLY A 13 8.75 -12.51 16.11
CA GLY A 13 8.82 -13.91 16.47
C GLY A 13 8.42 -14.75 15.25
N ILE A 14 9.07 -15.89 15.06
CA ILE A 14 8.66 -16.84 14.03
C ILE A 14 7.40 -17.52 14.58
N ALA A 15 6.27 -17.39 13.90
CA ALA A 15 5.08 -18.18 14.22
C ALA A 15 5.41 -19.68 13.98
N ASP A 16 5.06 -20.56 14.91
CA ASP A 16 5.25 -22.00 14.71
C ASP A 16 4.44 -22.45 13.46
N PRO A 17 5.09 -22.96 12.40
CA PRO A 17 4.41 -23.36 11.18
C PRO A 17 3.34 -24.43 11.43
N SER A 18 3.54 -25.32 12.37
CA SER A 18 2.58 -26.38 12.71
C SER A 18 1.31 -25.81 13.36
N ASP A 19 1.47 -24.80 14.21
CA ASP A 19 0.35 -24.05 14.79
C ASP A 19 -0.43 -23.27 13.73
N VAL A 20 0.28 -22.56 12.85
CA VAL A 20 -0.34 -21.82 11.73
C VAL A 20 -1.15 -22.75 10.84
N VAL A 21 -0.61 -23.91 10.45
CA VAL A 21 -1.31 -24.93 9.63
C VAL A 21 -2.56 -25.42 10.34
N ARG A 22 -2.46 -25.79 11.63
CA ARG A 22 -3.60 -26.27 12.42
C ARG A 22 -4.73 -25.25 12.50
N ARG A 23 -4.39 -23.99 12.74
CA ARG A 23 -5.33 -22.89 12.87
C ARG A 23 -5.94 -22.48 11.52
N ALA A 24 -5.14 -22.41 10.46
CA ALA A 24 -5.62 -22.21 9.10
C ALA A 24 -6.60 -23.31 8.66
N THR A 25 -6.28 -24.57 8.97
CA THR A 25 -7.18 -25.73 8.73
C THR A 25 -8.53 -25.54 9.42
N ARG A 26 -8.52 -25.11 10.68
CA ARG A 26 -9.75 -24.84 11.44
C ARG A 26 -10.53 -23.68 10.85
N ALA A 27 -9.84 -22.58 10.51
CA ALA A 27 -10.45 -21.36 9.97
C ALA A 27 -11.15 -21.62 8.60
N VAL A 28 -10.56 -22.47 7.76
CA VAL A 28 -11.11 -22.79 6.43
C VAL A 28 -12.10 -23.97 6.48
N GLY A 29 -12.07 -24.78 7.54
CA GLY A 29 -12.89 -25.98 7.68
C GLY A 29 -12.43 -27.17 6.83
N ARG A 30 -11.20 -27.14 6.30
CA ARG A 30 -10.57 -28.21 5.51
C ARG A 30 -9.05 -28.20 5.68
N PRO A 31 -8.38 -29.35 5.50
CA PRO A 31 -6.93 -29.45 5.65
C PRO A 31 -6.15 -28.46 4.79
N VAL A 32 -5.25 -27.70 5.44
CA VAL A 32 -4.25 -26.82 4.81
C VAL A 32 -2.87 -27.46 5.01
N ARG A 33 -2.03 -27.46 3.99
CA ARG A 33 -0.72 -28.12 3.97
C ARG A 33 0.29 -27.26 3.22
N ASP A 34 1.53 -27.70 3.21
CA ASP A 34 2.64 -27.15 2.38
C ASP A 34 2.86 -25.65 2.61
N LEU A 35 2.84 -25.23 3.90
CA LEU A 35 3.04 -23.83 4.27
C LEU A 35 4.46 -23.40 3.90
N ALA A 36 4.57 -22.44 2.96
CA ALA A 36 5.81 -21.87 2.49
C ALA A 36 5.79 -20.34 2.63
N PRO A 37 6.84 -19.71 3.20
CA PRO A 37 6.87 -18.25 3.32
C PRO A 37 6.90 -17.58 1.95
N LEU A 38 6.09 -16.54 1.78
CA LEU A 38 6.16 -15.65 0.64
C LEU A 38 7.07 -14.45 0.97
N PRO A 39 7.97 -14.07 0.05
CA PRO A 39 8.78 -12.87 0.22
C PRO A 39 7.91 -11.61 0.15
N GLY A 40 8.24 -10.61 0.94
CA GLY A 40 7.50 -9.34 1.00
C GLY A 40 6.58 -9.28 2.22
N GLY A 41 6.11 -8.07 2.54
CA GLY A 41 5.30 -7.80 3.73
C GLY A 41 6.14 -7.43 4.96
N ASN A 42 6.10 -6.16 5.32
CA ASN A 42 6.83 -5.63 6.49
C ASN A 42 6.00 -5.65 7.77
N SER A 43 4.68 -5.87 7.66
CA SER A 43 3.71 -5.70 8.75
C SER A 43 3.06 -7.02 9.20
N SER A 44 3.16 -8.08 8.39
CA SER A 44 2.59 -9.40 8.67
C SER A 44 3.47 -10.51 8.11
N LEU A 45 3.31 -11.74 8.64
CA LEU A 45 3.89 -12.94 8.05
C LEU A 45 2.93 -13.46 6.98
N THR A 46 3.43 -13.70 5.78
CA THR A 46 2.61 -14.16 4.64
C THR A 46 3.15 -15.49 4.13
N TYR A 47 2.25 -16.45 3.96
CA TYR A 47 2.59 -17.80 3.50
C TYR A 47 1.70 -18.21 2.33
N ALA A 48 2.25 -18.91 1.36
CA ALA A 48 1.49 -19.75 0.46
C ALA A 48 1.23 -21.10 1.13
N ALA A 49 0.09 -21.70 0.84
CA ALA A 49 -0.27 -23.03 1.29
C ALA A 49 -1.20 -23.71 0.27
N THR A 50 -1.47 -25.00 0.46
CA THR A 50 -2.35 -25.78 -0.41
C THR A 50 -3.40 -26.49 0.43
N THR A 51 -4.65 -26.51 -0.02
CA THR A 51 -5.72 -27.31 0.61
C THR A 51 -5.63 -28.79 0.18
N ASP A 52 -6.34 -29.66 0.87
CA ASP A 52 -6.48 -31.08 0.50
C ASP A 52 -7.05 -31.32 -0.92
N ALA A 53 -7.80 -30.34 -1.44
CA ALA A 53 -8.30 -30.35 -2.82
C ALA A 53 -7.28 -29.83 -3.85
N GLY A 54 -6.02 -29.55 -3.45
CA GLY A 54 -4.99 -29.01 -4.34
C GLY A 54 -5.16 -27.53 -4.67
N VAL A 55 -6.07 -26.80 -4.00
CA VAL A 55 -6.27 -25.36 -4.23
C VAL A 55 -5.24 -24.56 -3.44
N ARG A 56 -4.55 -23.66 -4.13
CA ARG A 56 -3.58 -22.73 -3.51
C ARG A 56 -4.31 -21.65 -2.72
N VAL A 57 -3.77 -21.33 -1.56
CA VAL A 57 -4.27 -20.28 -0.64
C VAL A 57 -3.13 -19.47 -0.08
N VAL A 58 -3.45 -18.29 0.43
CA VAL A 58 -2.51 -17.43 1.17
C VAL A 58 -2.96 -17.34 2.61
N VAL A 59 -2.03 -17.53 3.55
CA VAL A 59 -2.23 -17.35 4.99
C VAL A 59 -1.47 -16.10 5.43
N LYS A 60 -2.19 -15.08 5.94
CA LYS A 60 -1.58 -13.90 6.57
C LYS A 60 -1.72 -14.01 8.08
N VAL A 61 -0.61 -13.84 8.80
CA VAL A 61 -0.53 -13.93 10.26
C VAL A 61 0.01 -12.61 10.80
N ALA A 62 -0.63 -12.04 11.81
CA ALA A 62 -0.12 -10.86 12.49
C ALA A 62 1.25 -11.14 13.14
N PRO A 63 2.12 -10.12 13.31
CA PRO A 63 3.41 -10.34 13.95
C PRO A 63 3.26 -10.84 15.38
N PRO A 64 3.85 -11.99 15.75
CA PRO A 64 3.81 -12.51 17.13
C PRO A 64 4.41 -11.53 18.14
N GLY A 65 3.85 -11.49 19.35
CA GLY A 65 4.32 -10.64 20.44
C GLY A 65 4.03 -9.14 20.26
N LEU A 66 3.28 -8.76 19.23
CA LEU A 66 2.88 -7.38 18.98
C LEU A 66 1.35 -7.25 18.94
N PRO A 67 0.77 -6.17 19.48
CA PRO A 67 -0.67 -5.94 19.37
C PRO A 67 -1.07 -5.75 17.90
N PRO A 68 -2.20 -6.36 17.46
CA PRO A 68 -2.71 -6.24 16.10
C PRO A 68 -3.44 -4.90 15.92
N VAL A 69 -2.67 -3.84 15.68
CA VAL A 69 -3.19 -2.48 15.49
C VAL A 69 -2.77 -1.92 14.14
N ARG A 70 -3.65 -1.15 13.49
CA ARG A 70 -3.43 -0.51 12.18
C ARG A 70 -3.02 -1.55 11.12
N ASN A 71 -1.90 -1.34 10.41
CA ASN A 71 -1.40 -2.23 9.36
C ASN A 71 -1.00 -3.64 9.84
N ARG A 72 -0.85 -3.85 11.16
CA ARG A 72 -0.63 -5.18 11.75
C ARG A 72 -1.93 -5.92 12.10
N ASP A 73 -3.08 -5.27 12.02
CA ASP A 73 -4.39 -5.92 12.22
C ASP A 73 -4.80 -6.63 10.91
N VAL A 74 -4.42 -7.90 10.80
CA VAL A 74 -4.75 -8.72 9.64
C VAL A 74 -6.25 -9.01 9.54
N LEU A 75 -6.99 -9.00 10.65
CA LEU A 75 -8.44 -9.18 10.62
C LEU A 75 -9.15 -7.93 10.09
N ARG A 76 -8.60 -6.75 10.29
CA ARG A 76 -9.06 -5.51 9.66
C ARG A 76 -8.93 -5.62 8.14
N GLN A 77 -7.82 -6.17 7.63
CA GLN A 77 -7.64 -6.46 6.20
C GLN A 77 -8.68 -7.46 5.71
N ALA A 78 -8.90 -8.55 6.45
CA ALA A 78 -9.90 -9.57 6.09
C ALA A 78 -11.32 -8.98 6.00
N ARG A 79 -11.71 -8.09 6.93
CA ARG A 79 -13.01 -7.40 6.88
C ARG A 79 -13.15 -6.54 5.63
N ALA A 80 -12.12 -5.75 5.29
CA ALA A 80 -12.12 -4.93 4.08
C ALA A 80 -12.24 -5.79 2.81
N LEU A 81 -11.42 -6.83 2.68
CA LEU A 81 -11.47 -7.74 1.55
C LEU A 81 -12.85 -8.41 1.40
N THR A 82 -13.48 -8.78 2.52
CA THR A 82 -14.83 -9.37 2.50
C THR A 82 -15.85 -8.35 2.00
N ALA A 83 -15.81 -7.13 2.49
CA ALA A 83 -16.71 -6.06 2.06
C ALA A 83 -16.52 -5.72 0.56
N LEU A 84 -15.28 -5.65 0.09
CA LEU A 84 -14.94 -5.33 -1.29
C LEU A 84 -15.37 -6.39 -2.32
N THR A 85 -15.66 -7.61 -1.90
CA THR A 85 -16.26 -8.62 -2.81
C THR A 85 -17.64 -8.21 -3.35
N ALA A 86 -18.28 -7.22 -2.74
CA ALA A 86 -19.56 -6.66 -3.23
C ALA A 86 -19.36 -5.65 -4.38
N VAL A 87 -18.15 -5.17 -4.63
CA VAL A 87 -17.83 -4.24 -5.73
C VAL A 87 -17.48 -5.06 -6.97
N ALA A 88 -18.40 -5.15 -7.93
CA ALA A 88 -18.32 -6.09 -9.06
C ALA A 88 -17.03 -5.93 -9.91
N ASP A 89 -16.59 -4.68 -10.12
CA ASP A 89 -15.46 -4.37 -10.99
C ASP A 89 -14.13 -4.23 -10.24
N VAL A 90 -14.07 -4.63 -8.96
CA VAL A 90 -12.85 -4.63 -8.15
C VAL A 90 -12.44 -6.05 -7.82
N ALA A 91 -11.37 -6.53 -8.46
CA ALA A 91 -10.82 -7.85 -8.22
C ALA A 91 -10.02 -7.86 -6.91
N VAL A 92 -10.49 -8.62 -5.90
CA VAL A 92 -9.79 -8.81 -4.62
C VAL A 92 -9.70 -10.30 -4.28
N PRO A 93 -8.69 -10.73 -3.50
CA PRO A 93 -8.66 -12.08 -2.98
C PRO A 93 -9.88 -12.37 -2.09
N LYS A 94 -10.48 -13.54 -2.26
CA LYS A 94 -11.63 -13.98 -1.43
C LYS A 94 -11.12 -14.45 -0.06
N VAL A 95 -11.64 -13.92 1.03
CA VAL A 95 -11.40 -14.44 2.37
C VAL A 95 -12.11 -15.79 2.54
N LEU A 96 -11.35 -16.79 2.96
CA LEU A 96 -11.81 -18.18 3.12
C LEU A 96 -12.07 -18.54 4.59
N GLY A 97 -11.41 -17.84 5.51
CA GLY A 97 -11.59 -18.04 6.94
C GLY A 97 -10.68 -17.14 7.76
N THR A 98 -11.04 -16.96 9.02
CA THR A 98 -10.33 -16.13 9.99
C THR A 98 -10.15 -16.84 11.31
N ASP A 99 -9.11 -16.52 12.05
CA ASP A 99 -8.87 -16.97 13.41
C ASP A 99 -8.35 -15.78 14.23
N SER A 100 -9.08 -15.40 15.29
CA SER A 100 -8.77 -14.24 16.11
C SER A 100 -7.54 -14.44 16.99
N GLY A 101 -7.15 -15.69 17.22
CA GLY A 101 -6.11 -15.99 18.18
C GLY A 101 -6.40 -15.43 19.57
N GLU A 102 -5.35 -15.27 20.35
CA GLU A 102 -5.33 -14.64 21.68
C GLU A 102 -4.12 -13.70 21.75
N PRO A 103 -4.19 -12.50 21.09
CA PRO A 103 -3.03 -11.61 21.02
C PRO A 103 -2.68 -11.03 22.41
N PRO A 104 -1.40 -10.79 22.71
CA PRO A 104 -0.28 -10.83 21.77
C PRO A 104 0.37 -12.21 21.56
N ASP A 105 0.03 -13.21 22.40
CA ASP A 105 0.73 -14.50 22.47
C ASP A 105 0.39 -15.39 21.27
N VAL A 106 -0.89 -15.45 20.91
CA VAL A 106 -1.38 -16.18 19.74
C VAL A 106 -1.88 -15.17 18.71
N PRO A 107 -1.06 -14.81 17.69
CA PRO A 107 -1.40 -13.76 16.75
C PRO A 107 -2.60 -14.13 15.87
N PRO A 108 -3.51 -13.22 15.57
CA PRO A 108 -4.61 -13.47 14.64
C PRO A 108 -4.08 -13.82 13.24
N LEU A 109 -4.88 -14.59 12.50
CA LEU A 109 -4.61 -14.92 11.10
C LEU A 109 -5.89 -14.92 10.26
N PHE A 110 -5.72 -14.82 8.95
CA PHE A 110 -6.76 -15.15 7.99
C PHE A 110 -6.20 -15.89 6.79
N VAL A 111 -7.09 -16.62 6.13
CA VAL A 111 -6.78 -17.36 4.91
C VAL A 111 -7.58 -16.75 3.76
N MET A 112 -6.94 -16.54 2.62
CA MET A 112 -7.57 -16.02 1.42
C MET A 112 -7.19 -16.84 0.19
N SER A 113 -7.95 -16.68 -0.90
CA SER A 113 -7.61 -17.29 -2.18
C SER A 113 -6.26 -16.80 -2.69
N PHE A 114 -5.50 -17.69 -3.31
CA PHE A 114 -4.30 -17.34 -4.03
C PHE A 114 -4.68 -16.72 -5.38
N ALA A 115 -4.13 -15.56 -5.70
CA ALA A 115 -4.28 -14.94 -7.00
C ALA A 115 -3.11 -15.34 -7.90
N GLU A 116 -3.39 -16.03 -8.99
CA GLU A 116 -2.39 -16.37 -10.00
C GLU A 116 -1.97 -15.13 -10.80
N GLY A 117 -0.71 -15.11 -11.23
CA GLY A 117 -0.16 -14.03 -12.05
C GLY A 117 1.16 -13.51 -11.56
N GLU A 118 1.56 -12.41 -12.14
CA GLU A 118 2.76 -11.67 -11.79
C GLU A 118 2.42 -10.23 -11.36
N SER A 119 3.21 -9.67 -10.46
CA SER A 119 3.20 -8.24 -10.17
C SER A 119 4.37 -7.57 -10.90
N TYR A 120 4.11 -6.44 -11.53
CA TYR A 120 5.14 -5.66 -12.19
C TYR A 120 4.86 -4.16 -12.05
N GLU A 121 5.79 -3.44 -11.42
CA GLU A 121 5.76 -1.98 -11.34
C GLU A 121 6.74 -1.40 -12.37
N PRO A 122 6.25 -0.82 -13.48
CA PRO A 122 7.07 -0.54 -14.65
C PRO A 122 8.32 0.31 -14.38
N ARG A 123 8.16 1.42 -13.67
CA ARG A 123 9.26 2.39 -13.48
C ARG A 123 10.11 2.09 -12.25
N HIS A 124 9.66 1.16 -11.40
CA HIS A 124 10.29 0.85 -10.11
C HIS A 124 10.80 -0.58 -9.97
N THR A 125 10.73 -1.36 -11.05
CA THR A 125 11.22 -2.74 -11.08
C THR A 125 12.30 -2.91 -12.14
N GLU A 126 13.49 -3.34 -11.71
CA GLU A 126 14.55 -3.79 -12.61
C GLU A 126 14.27 -5.25 -12.99
N LEU A 127 13.80 -5.48 -14.21
CA LEU A 127 13.63 -6.82 -14.75
C LEU A 127 14.45 -6.98 -16.02
N THR A 128 15.11 -8.13 -16.16
CA THR A 128 15.77 -8.56 -17.40
C THR A 128 14.76 -8.90 -18.48
N ARG A 129 13.55 -9.34 -18.10
CA ARG A 129 12.43 -9.62 -18.98
C ARG A 129 11.20 -8.89 -18.48
N ARG A 130 10.73 -7.93 -19.27
CA ARG A 130 9.52 -7.14 -18.99
C ARG A 130 8.32 -7.73 -19.72
N PRO A 131 7.10 -7.59 -19.18
CA PRO A 131 5.88 -7.88 -19.92
C PRO A 131 5.80 -7.03 -21.21
N PRO A 132 5.05 -7.46 -22.23
CA PRO A 132 4.85 -6.68 -23.46
C PRO A 132 4.29 -5.29 -23.16
N ALA A 133 4.80 -4.26 -23.84
CA ALA A 133 4.42 -2.86 -23.61
C ALA A 133 2.89 -2.63 -23.68
N ALA A 134 2.22 -3.26 -24.65
CA ALA A 134 0.77 -3.16 -24.80
C ALA A 134 0.02 -3.73 -23.58
N GLU A 135 0.49 -4.84 -23.02
CA GLU A 135 -0.10 -5.43 -21.80
C GLU A 135 0.10 -4.52 -20.59
N VAL A 136 1.29 -3.93 -20.41
CA VAL A 136 1.58 -3.02 -19.30
C VAL A 136 0.69 -1.78 -19.37
N ARG A 137 0.51 -1.19 -20.56
CA ARG A 137 -0.37 -0.04 -20.77
C ARG A 137 -1.83 -0.40 -20.45
N GLU A 138 -2.31 -1.57 -20.89
CA GLU A 138 -3.67 -2.02 -20.60
C GLU A 138 -3.87 -2.34 -19.10
N ARG A 139 -2.86 -2.90 -18.41
CA ARG A 139 -2.88 -3.04 -16.93
C ARG A 139 -3.07 -1.68 -16.26
N GLY A 140 -2.38 -0.64 -16.73
CA GLY A 140 -2.54 0.74 -16.22
C GLY A 140 -3.96 1.26 -16.42
N ALA A 141 -4.52 1.09 -17.64
CA ALA A 141 -5.88 1.48 -17.94
C ALA A 141 -6.92 0.69 -17.10
N ALA A 142 -6.73 -0.61 -16.96
CA ALA A 142 -7.58 -1.46 -16.12
C ALA A 142 -7.50 -1.05 -14.63
N ALA A 143 -6.30 -0.69 -14.13
CA ALA A 143 -6.11 -0.21 -12.76
C ALA A 143 -6.85 1.11 -12.52
N ALA A 144 -6.83 2.05 -13.47
CA ALA A 144 -7.55 3.31 -13.36
C ALA A 144 -9.07 3.13 -13.41
N ARG A 145 -9.59 2.26 -14.30
CA ARG A 145 -11.02 1.91 -14.34
C ARG A 145 -11.48 1.22 -13.04
N MET A 146 -10.71 0.28 -12.55
CA MET A 146 -11.00 -0.44 -11.31
C MET A 146 -10.98 0.50 -10.10
N LEU A 147 -10.07 1.47 -10.08
CA LEU A 147 -10.01 2.48 -9.04
C LEU A 147 -11.25 3.39 -9.07
N ALA A 148 -11.70 3.81 -10.24
CA ALA A 148 -12.94 4.56 -10.39
C ALA A 148 -14.14 3.77 -9.85
N ALA A 149 -14.25 2.48 -10.19
CA ALA A 149 -15.30 1.61 -9.67
C ALA A 149 -15.25 1.47 -8.15
N LEU A 150 -14.06 1.34 -7.55
CA LEU A 150 -13.89 1.32 -6.09
C LEU A 150 -14.39 2.62 -5.45
N HIS A 151 -14.08 3.77 -6.04
CA HIS A 151 -14.40 5.08 -5.49
C HIS A 151 -15.86 5.52 -5.69
N THR A 152 -16.61 4.88 -6.59
CA THR A 152 -18.04 5.14 -6.75
C THR A 152 -18.88 4.60 -5.60
N VAL A 153 -18.37 3.61 -4.86
CA VAL A 153 -19.08 2.99 -3.72
C VAL A 153 -18.61 3.62 -2.41
N GLY A 154 -19.56 4.14 -1.63
CA GLY A 154 -19.24 4.72 -0.31
C GLY A 154 -18.87 3.64 0.71
N ALA A 155 -17.94 3.94 1.62
CA ALA A 155 -17.52 3.02 2.67
C ALA A 155 -18.69 2.48 3.52
N ALA A 156 -19.66 3.35 3.84
CA ALA A 156 -20.85 2.98 4.60
C ALA A 156 -21.75 1.98 3.84
N GLU A 157 -21.82 2.09 2.51
CA GLU A 157 -22.60 1.16 1.66
C GLU A 157 -21.98 -0.25 1.69
N LEU A 158 -20.68 -0.35 1.92
CA LEU A 158 -19.96 -1.61 2.10
C LEU A 158 -19.98 -2.12 3.54
N GLY A 159 -20.72 -1.47 4.43
CA GLY A 159 -20.75 -1.81 5.86
C GLY A 159 -19.43 -1.53 6.58
N ILE A 160 -18.57 -0.69 6.02
CA ILE A 160 -17.30 -0.29 6.62
C ILE A 160 -17.55 0.93 7.53
N ALA A 161 -17.48 0.71 8.84
CA ALA A 161 -17.72 1.72 9.87
C ALA A 161 -16.40 2.32 10.37
N GLU A 162 -15.51 2.72 9.47
CA GLU A 162 -14.28 3.44 9.83
C GLU A 162 -14.44 4.93 9.61
N GLU A 163 -13.86 5.72 10.52
CA GLU A 163 -13.84 7.16 10.42
C GLU A 163 -13.00 7.63 9.24
N ALA A 164 -13.53 8.55 8.45
CA ALA A 164 -12.84 9.08 7.29
C ALA A 164 -11.68 9.99 7.70
N VAL A 165 -10.52 9.75 7.12
CA VAL A 165 -9.34 10.60 7.29
C VAL A 165 -9.46 11.79 6.35
N SER A 166 -9.50 13.01 6.92
CA SER A 166 -9.56 14.24 6.13
C SER A 166 -8.22 14.56 5.45
N PRO A 167 -8.22 15.37 4.36
CA PRO A 167 -6.98 15.86 3.75
C PRO A 167 -6.04 16.56 4.76
N GLN A 168 -6.58 17.33 5.69
CA GLN A 168 -5.80 17.95 6.76
C GLN A 168 -5.14 16.90 7.66
N ALA A 169 -5.88 15.90 8.11
CA ALA A 169 -5.35 14.82 8.95
C ALA A 169 -4.25 14.02 8.25
N GLU A 170 -4.33 13.85 6.92
CA GLU A 170 -3.25 13.23 6.14
C GLU A 170 -1.99 14.10 6.14
N VAL A 171 -2.08 15.40 5.95
CA VAL A 171 -0.93 16.32 6.07
C VAL A 171 -0.29 16.22 7.45
N GLU A 172 -1.11 16.33 8.52
CA GLU A 172 -0.64 16.26 9.91
C GLU A 172 0.05 14.93 10.22
N ARG A 173 -0.51 13.81 9.75
CA ARG A 173 0.05 12.47 9.91
C ARG A 173 1.44 12.35 9.31
N TRP A 174 1.64 12.83 8.08
CA TRP A 174 2.92 12.71 7.40
C TRP A 174 3.94 13.74 7.90
N CYS A 175 3.49 14.92 8.32
CA CYS A 175 4.31 15.89 9.05
C CYS A 175 4.85 15.28 10.35
N ALA A 176 3.99 14.68 11.18
CA ALA A 176 4.41 14.01 12.41
C ALA A 176 5.41 12.86 12.14
N ALA A 177 5.26 12.15 11.02
CA ALA A 177 6.19 11.10 10.61
C ALA A 177 7.57 11.68 10.24
N LEU A 178 7.63 12.72 9.41
CA LEU A 178 8.86 13.41 9.02
C LEU A 178 9.57 14.05 10.19
N ALA A 179 8.85 14.64 11.14
CA ALA A 179 9.42 15.26 12.34
C ALA A 179 10.22 14.26 13.22
N THR A 180 10.03 12.96 13.02
CA THR A 180 10.83 11.92 13.69
C THR A 180 12.11 11.55 12.96
N CYS A 181 12.35 12.10 11.77
CA CYS A 181 13.49 11.80 10.91
C CYS A 181 14.47 12.96 10.90
N GLU A 182 15.75 12.65 10.70
CA GLU A 182 16.78 13.66 10.44
C GLU A 182 16.76 14.00 8.96
N LEU A 183 16.56 15.28 8.65
CA LEU A 183 16.61 15.81 7.29
C LEU A 183 17.78 16.76 7.15
N GLU A 184 18.41 16.74 5.97
CA GLU A 184 19.39 17.77 5.61
C GLU A 184 18.73 19.16 5.59
N PRO A 185 19.45 20.27 5.88
CA PRO A 185 18.87 21.60 6.04
C PRO A 185 17.97 22.04 4.88
N ALA A 186 18.39 21.79 3.63
CA ALA A 186 17.59 22.14 2.45
C ALA A 186 16.29 21.32 2.36
N ALA A 187 16.33 20.04 2.71
CA ALA A 187 15.15 19.18 2.75
C ALA A 187 14.19 19.58 3.89
N ALA A 188 14.73 19.98 5.05
CA ALA A 188 13.94 20.47 6.17
C ALA A 188 13.23 21.80 5.83
N GLN A 189 13.90 22.70 5.10
CA GLN A 189 13.29 23.93 4.61
C GLN A 189 12.17 23.64 3.60
N ALA A 190 12.41 22.74 2.62
CA ALA A 190 11.41 22.33 1.64
C ALA A 190 10.21 21.63 2.31
N GLU A 191 10.44 20.81 3.33
CA GLU A 191 9.38 20.20 4.15
C GLU A 191 8.49 21.24 4.80
N SER A 192 9.09 22.22 5.49
CA SER A 192 8.35 23.28 6.18
C SER A 192 7.51 24.10 5.22
N GLU A 193 8.02 24.41 4.03
CA GLU A 193 7.30 25.14 3.00
C GLU A 193 6.18 24.29 2.39
N CYS A 194 6.41 23.00 2.07
CA CYS A 194 5.38 22.09 1.61
C CYS A 194 4.22 22.00 2.60
N ARG A 195 4.53 21.76 3.86
CA ARG A 195 3.53 21.67 4.93
C ARG A 195 2.70 22.94 5.03
N SER A 196 3.36 24.10 5.03
CA SER A 196 2.68 25.39 5.09
C SER A 196 1.71 25.60 3.92
N ARG A 197 2.15 25.32 2.68
CA ARG A 197 1.33 25.49 1.47
C ARG A 197 0.18 24.45 1.41
N LEU A 198 0.43 23.19 1.74
CA LEU A 198 -0.60 22.15 1.81
C LEU A 198 -1.68 22.52 2.82
N THR A 199 -1.29 23.02 4.00
CA THR A 199 -2.25 23.43 5.04
C THR A 199 -3.04 24.69 4.66
N ALA A 200 -2.40 25.63 3.95
CA ALA A 200 -3.04 26.90 3.55
C ALA A 200 -4.06 26.73 2.42
N ALA A 201 -3.93 25.69 1.58
CA ALA A 201 -4.74 25.48 0.37
C ALA A 201 -5.51 24.15 0.41
N LEU A 202 -6.10 23.81 1.56
CA LEU A 202 -6.88 22.57 1.70
C LEU A 202 -8.04 22.54 0.69
N PRO A 203 -8.18 21.48 -0.11
CA PRO A 203 -9.28 21.34 -1.06
C PRO A 203 -10.58 21.02 -0.35
N ALA A 204 -11.70 21.35 -1.00
CA ALA A 204 -13.00 20.88 -0.54
C ALA A 204 -13.03 19.34 -0.52
N PRO A 205 -13.49 18.72 0.59
CA PRO A 205 -13.53 17.26 0.69
C PRO A 205 -14.58 16.69 -0.25
N LEU A 206 -14.24 15.54 -0.88
CA LEU A 206 -15.21 14.72 -1.59
C LEU A 206 -15.89 13.72 -0.66
N ARG A 207 -16.92 13.03 -1.17
CA ARG A 207 -17.52 11.91 -0.45
C ARG A 207 -16.43 10.87 -0.16
N PRO A 208 -16.22 10.48 1.12
CA PRO A 208 -15.19 9.51 1.46
C PRO A 208 -15.44 8.15 0.81
N ALA A 209 -14.38 7.58 0.26
CA ALA A 209 -14.36 6.24 -0.31
C ALA A 209 -13.40 5.33 0.46
N VAL A 210 -13.45 4.03 0.17
CA VAL A 210 -12.42 3.09 0.63
C VAL A 210 -11.16 3.32 -0.21
N LEU A 211 -10.06 3.58 0.46
CA LEU A 211 -8.74 3.76 -0.14
C LEU A 211 -7.89 2.52 0.10
N HIS A 212 -7.15 2.12 -0.90
CA HIS A 212 -6.11 1.11 -0.76
C HIS A 212 -4.88 1.66 -0.01
N GLY A 213 -4.53 2.91 -0.27
CA GLY A 213 -3.37 3.62 0.31
C GLY A 213 -2.04 3.39 -0.41
N ASP A 214 -1.93 2.30 -1.22
CA ASP A 214 -0.78 1.98 -2.10
C ASP A 214 -1.27 1.39 -3.44
N TRP A 215 -2.22 2.06 -4.10
CA TRP A 215 -2.80 1.61 -5.38
C TRP A 215 -1.81 1.80 -6.51
N ARG A 216 -1.18 0.72 -6.95
CA ARG A 216 -0.15 0.70 -7.98
C ARG A 216 -0.03 -0.68 -8.62
N LEU A 217 0.54 -0.76 -9.82
CA LEU A 217 0.65 -2.04 -10.56
C LEU A 217 1.46 -3.10 -9.82
N GLY A 218 2.43 -2.70 -8.99
CA GLY A 218 3.19 -3.61 -8.13
C GLY A 218 2.36 -4.36 -7.09
N ASN A 219 1.14 -3.90 -6.79
CA ASN A 219 0.19 -4.54 -5.89
C ASN A 219 -0.96 -5.23 -6.64
N MET A 220 -0.79 -5.49 -7.93
CA MET A 220 -1.78 -6.16 -8.77
C MET A 220 -1.22 -7.45 -9.35
N GLN A 221 -1.91 -8.56 -9.14
CA GLN A 221 -1.58 -9.84 -9.76
C GLN A 221 -2.22 -9.89 -11.15
N CYS A 222 -1.40 -10.03 -12.20
CA CYS A 222 -1.86 -9.97 -13.58
C CYS A 222 -1.51 -11.24 -14.36
N VAL A 223 -2.42 -11.66 -15.24
CA VAL A 223 -2.17 -12.68 -16.25
C VAL A 223 -2.39 -12.00 -17.63
N GLY A 224 -1.33 -11.85 -18.39
CA GLY A 224 -1.37 -10.96 -19.57
C GLY A 224 -1.75 -9.53 -19.15
N ALA A 225 -2.72 -8.94 -19.82
CA ALA A 225 -3.25 -7.62 -19.46
C ALA A 225 -4.29 -7.65 -18.32
N GLN A 226 -4.82 -8.83 -17.98
CA GLN A 226 -5.92 -8.94 -17.01
C GLN A 226 -5.44 -8.88 -15.57
N ILE A 227 -5.95 -7.94 -14.79
CA ILE A 227 -5.79 -7.90 -13.32
C ILE A 227 -6.67 -8.98 -12.70
N ARG A 228 -6.05 -9.93 -11.99
CA ARG A 228 -6.71 -11.06 -11.31
C ARG A 228 -7.05 -10.73 -9.86
N ALA A 229 -6.23 -9.89 -9.22
CA ALA A 229 -6.51 -9.38 -7.89
C ALA A 229 -5.63 -8.17 -7.56
N VAL A 230 -6.19 -7.24 -6.81
CA VAL A 230 -5.45 -6.20 -6.07
C VAL A 230 -5.13 -6.75 -4.69
N ILE A 231 -3.86 -6.79 -4.34
CA ILE A 231 -3.34 -7.36 -3.09
C ILE A 231 -2.74 -6.26 -2.19
N ASP A 232 -2.35 -6.64 -0.99
CA ASP A 232 -1.65 -5.80 -0.01
C ASP A 232 -2.48 -4.62 0.57
N TRP A 233 -3.65 -4.94 1.05
CA TRP A 233 -4.61 -4.03 1.71
C TRP A 233 -4.23 -3.68 3.16
N GLU A 234 -2.96 -3.70 3.53
CA GLU A 234 -2.55 -3.52 4.94
C GLU A 234 -2.68 -2.08 5.44
N ILE A 235 -2.62 -1.10 4.54
CA ILE A 235 -2.71 0.33 4.85
C ILE A 235 -4.00 0.97 4.35
N TRP A 236 -5.01 0.16 4.01
CA TRP A 236 -6.29 0.68 3.60
C TRP A 236 -6.90 1.66 4.63
N SER A 237 -7.71 2.57 4.19
CA SER A 237 -8.41 3.55 5.03
C SER A 237 -9.71 4.01 4.35
N VAL A 238 -10.45 4.87 5.04
CA VAL A 238 -11.55 5.64 4.43
C VAL A 238 -11.08 7.09 4.31
N GLY A 239 -11.26 7.71 3.16
CA GLY A 239 -10.80 9.07 2.94
C GLY A 239 -11.12 9.63 1.56
N ASP A 240 -10.41 10.68 1.17
CA ASP A 240 -10.61 11.34 -0.12
C ASP A 240 -10.07 10.48 -1.28
N PRO A 241 -10.92 10.10 -2.26
CA PRO A 241 -10.55 9.20 -3.36
C PRO A 241 -9.39 9.71 -4.22
N ARG A 242 -9.16 11.02 -4.28
CA ARG A 242 -8.06 11.62 -5.04
C ARG A 242 -6.67 11.18 -4.54
N LEU A 243 -6.57 10.70 -3.30
CA LEU A 243 -5.30 10.18 -2.74
C LEU A 243 -4.78 8.94 -3.49
N ASP A 244 -5.63 7.96 -3.75
CA ASP A 244 -5.20 6.75 -4.47
C ASP A 244 -4.97 7.03 -5.97
N LEU A 245 -5.77 7.92 -6.56
CA LEU A 245 -5.56 8.35 -7.94
C LEU A 245 -4.22 9.08 -8.11
N ALA A 246 -3.92 10.05 -7.24
CA ALA A 246 -2.64 10.77 -7.26
C ALA A 246 -1.46 9.82 -6.99
N TRP A 247 -1.65 8.80 -6.14
CA TRP A 247 -0.62 7.78 -5.89
C TRP A 247 -0.35 6.93 -7.13
N LEU A 248 -1.40 6.44 -7.81
CA LEU A 248 -1.26 5.70 -9.08
C LEU A 248 -0.51 6.53 -10.13
N ARG A 249 -0.87 7.80 -10.27
CA ARG A 249 -0.22 8.75 -11.17
C ARG A 249 1.26 8.95 -10.83
N LEU A 250 1.58 9.14 -9.55
CA LEU A 250 2.95 9.29 -9.08
C LEU A 250 3.81 8.06 -9.40
N MET A 251 3.29 6.85 -9.18
CA MET A 251 4.03 5.61 -9.46
C MET A 251 4.25 5.37 -10.98
N SER A 252 3.46 6.00 -11.83
CA SER A 252 3.61 5.97 -13.29
C SER A 252 4.42 7.15 -13.86
N ASP A 253 4.83 8.11 -13.03
CA ASP A 253 5.54 9.31 -13.45
C ASP A 253 6.98 8.96 -13.94
N PRO A 254 7.35 9.25 -15.21
CA PRO A 254 8.71 9.02 -15.70
C PRO A 254 9.75 9.89 -14.98
N GLU A 255 9.33 11.03 -14.44
CA GLU A 255 10.17 11.96 -13.68
C GLU A 255 10.23 11.61 -12.17
N HIS A 256 9.71 10.43 -11.77
CA HIS A 256 9.72 10.03 -10.38
C HIS A 256 11.16 9.91 -9.85
N PRO A 257 11.55 10.62 -8.78
CA PRO A 257 12.95 10.72 -8.33
C PRO A 257 13.64 9.40 -7.96
N THR A 258 12.86 8.35 -7.67
CA THR A 258 13.41 7.03 -7.32
C THR A 258 13.12 5.97 -8.40
N ALA A 259 12.70 6.39 -9.59
CA ALA A 259 12.51 5.48 -10.72
C ALA A 259 13.86 4.82 -11.09
N VAL A 260 13.84 3.51 -11.28
CA VAL A 260 14.99 2.71 -11.73
C VAL A 260 14.93 2.39 -13.22
N ALA A 261 13.76 2.58 -13.82
CA ALA A 261 13.50 2.35 -15.25
C ALA A 261 12.53 3.42 -15.79
N PRO A 262 12.94 4.70 -15.85
CA PRO A 262 12.04 5.81 -16.25
C PRO A 262 11.43 5.62 -17.64
N ASP A 263 12.15 4.99 -18.57
CA ASP A 263 11.71 4.71 -19.93
C ASP A 263 10.86 3.42 -20.07
N ALA A 264 10.54 2.75 -18.96
CA ALA A 264 9.72 1.54 -19.02
C ALA A 264 8.32 1.88 -19.56
N PRO A 265 7.76 1.08 -20.49
CA PRO A 265 6.42 1.30 -21.01
C PRO A 265 5.39 1.32 -19.88
N ALA A 266 4.61 2.40 -19.81
CA ALA A 266 3.49 2.58 -18.89
C ALA A 266 2.48 3.55 -19.52
N LEU A 267 1.31 3.69 -18.92
CA LEU A 267 0.47 4.87 -19.17
C LEU A 267 1.08 6.07 -18.44
N GLU A 268 1.07 7.21 -19.12
CA GLU A 268 1.49 8.47 -18.52
C GLU A 268 0.45 8.96 -17.48
N PRO A 269 0.84 9.78 -16.50
CA PRO A 269 -0.07 10.27 -15.47
C PRO A 269 -1.38 10.87 -15.98
N ASP A 270 -1.32 11.65 -17.07
CA ASP A 270 -2.51 12.28 -17.64
C ASP A 270 -3.39 11.31 -18.44
N GLU A 271 -2.81 10.26 -19.03
CA GLU A 271 -3.58 9.17 -19.65
C GLU A 271 -4.35 8.37 -18.58
N LEU A 272 -3.73 8.11 -17.40
CA LEU A 272 -4.38 7.46 -16.28
C LEU A 272 -5.56 8.30 -15.73
N LEU A 273 -5.37 9.62 -15.65
CA LEU A 273 -6.44 10.54 -15.25
C LEU A 273 -7.60 10.49 -16.23
N ALA A 274 -7.34 10.58 -17.53
CA ALA A 274 -8.38 10.55 -18.57
C ALA A 274 -9.20 9.24 -18.53
N VAL A 275 -8.53 8.09 -18.29
CA VAL A 275 -9.20 6.79 -18.11
C VAL A 275 -10.06 6.79 -16.86
N TYR A 276 -9.54 7.30 -15.74
CA TYR A 276 -10.28 7.38 -14.48
C TYR A 276 -11.52 8.28 -14.61
N GLU A 277 -11.40 9.50 -15.16
CA GLU A 277 -12.49 10.44 -15.36
C GLU A 277 -13.57 9.88 -16.32
N THR A 278 -13.13 9.20 -17.38
CA THR A 278 -14.07 8.52 -18.28
C THR A 278 -14.87 7.43 -17.56
N ALA A 279 -14.22 6.68 -16.67
CA ALA A 279 -14.85 5.58 -15.95
C ALA A 279 -15.73 6.06 -14.78
N SER A 280 -15.35 7.13 -14.09
CA SER A 280 -16.15 7.75 -13.02
C SER A 280 -17.29 8.61 -13.53
N GLY A 281 -17.18 9.12 -14.76
CA GLY A 281 -18.16 10.03 -15.38
C GLY A 281 -18.02 11.49 -14.94
N GLU A 282 -17.03 11.82 -14.12
CA GLU A 282 -16.84 13.18 -13.58
C GLU A 282 -15.37 13.61 -13.67
N PRO A 283 -15.08 14.92 -13.94
CA PRO A 283 -13.74 15.45 -13.87
C PRO A 283 -13.24 15.53 -12.41
N VAL A 284 -11.94 15.35 -12.23
CA VAL A 284 -11.30 15.37 -10.91
C VAL A 284 -10.73 16.77 -10.62
N ALA A 285 -11.38 17.51 -9.72
CA ALA A 285 -10.90 18.82 -9.28
C ALA A 285 -9.75 18.72 -8.26
N ASP A 286 -8.96 19.80 -8.15
CA ASP A 286 -7.90 19.98 -7.15
C ASP A 286 -6.80 18.88 -7.13
N LEU A 287 -6.66 18.11 -8.22
CA LEU A 287 -5.74 16.97 -8.27
C LEU A 287 -4.27 17.41 -8.07
N GLY A 288 -3.90 18.62 -8.48
CA GLY A 288 -2.56 19.16 -8.26
C GLY A 288 -2.16 19.23 -6.78
N TRP A 289 -3.10 19.52 -5.89
CA TRP A 289 -2.88 19.49 -4.45
C TRP A 289 -2.61 18.06 -3.95
N PHE A 290 -3.38 17.07 -4.44
CA PHE A 290 -3.16 15.66 -4.09
C PHE A 290 -1.87 15.12 -4.70
N ASP A 291 -1.51 15.52 -5.92
CA ASP A 291 -0.21 15.20 -6.53
C ASP A 291 0.96 15.71 -5.69
N ALA A 292 0.81 16.88 -5.03
CA ALA A 292 1.79 17.38 -4.08
C ALA A 292 1.79 16.57 -2.77
N LEU A 293 0.60 16.29 -2.21
CA LEU A 293 0.46 15.55 -0.95
C LEU A 293 1.05 14.13 -1.06
N VAL A 294 0.84 13.41 -2.17
CA VAL A 294 1.39 12.05 -2.31
C VAL A 294 2.91 12.05 -2.45
N ARG A 295 3.52 13.09 -3.04
CA ARG A 295 4.97 13.27 -3.05
C ARG A 295 5.52 13.56 -1.64
N TYR A 296 4.83 14.41 -0.88
CA TYR A 296 5.13 14.67 0.53
C TYR A 296 4.99 13.40 1.38
N LYS A 297 3.91 12.63 1.20
CA LYS A 297 3.69 11.30 1.81
C LYS A 297 4.84 10.36 1.49
N GLN A 298 5.26 10.27 0.23
CA GLN A 298 6.33 9.37 -0.17
C GLN A 298 7.68 9.79 0.39
N ALA A 299 7.97 11.10 0.45
CA ALA A 299 9.16 11.60 1.12
C ALA A 299 9.20 11.18 2.59
N ALA A 300 8.07 11.32 3.30
CA ALA A 300 7.92 10.90 4.69
C ALA A 300 8.10 9.38 4.88
N ALA A 301 7.45 8.58 4.04
CA ALA A 301 7.58 7.13 4.08
C ALA A 301 9.02 6.67 3.79
N SER A 302 9.68 7.29 2.80
CA SER A 302 11.08 7.03 2.46
C SER A 302 12.02 7.38 3.61
N ALA A 303 11.86 8.56 4.21
CA ALA A 303 12.67 8.98 5.37
C ALA A 303 12.52 8.02 6.56
N LEU A 304 11.30 7.55 6.84
CA LEU A 304 11.06 6.53 7.89
C LEU A 304 11.72 5.19 7.57
N LEU A 305 11.69 4.74 6.32
CA LEU A 305 12.34 3.51 5.90
C LEU A 305 13.86 3.63 6.02
N VAL A 306 14.45 4.74 5.58
CA VAL A 306 15.88 5.05 5.74
C VAL A 306 16.26 5.04 7.23
N LYS A 307 15.55 5.79 8.07
CA LYS A 307 15.77 5.81 9.53
C LYS A 307 15.74 4.40 10.14
N ASN A 308 14.78 3.58 9.76
CA ASN A 308 14.66 2.22 10.28
C ASN A 308 15.76 1.29 9.77
N ALA A 309 16.19 1.43 8.52
CA ALA A 309 17.28 0.67 7.93
C ALA A 309 18.62 1.02 8.59
N VAL A 310 18.92 2.29 8.79
CA VAL A 310 20.11 2.76 9.51
C VAL A 310 20.14 2.20 10.93
N ARG A 311 19.01 2.28 11.66
CA ARG A 311 18.93 1.72 13.04
C ARG A 311 19.13 0.22 13.13
N ARG A 312 18.92 -0.52 12.03
CA ARG A 312 19.06 -1.98 11.96
C ARG A 312 20.36 -2.42 11.30
N ASP A 313 21.20 -1.47 10.89
CA ASP A 313 22.40 -1.72 10.08
C ASP A 313 22.07 -2.54 8.80
N GLN A 314 21.00 -2.15 8.11
CA GLN A 314 20.46 -2.81 6.91
C GLN A 314 20.34 -1.82 5.74
N VAL A 315 21.36 -0.98 5.56
CA VAL A 315 21.37 -0.02 4.46
C VAL A 315 21.72 -0.76 3.17
N THR A 316 20.78 -0.75 2.23
CA THR A 316 20.91 -1.33 0.89
C THR A 316 20.95 -0.21 -0.15
N GLU A 317 21.35 -0.54 -1.39
CA GLU A 317 21.30 0.40 -2.52
C GLU A 317 19.89 1.02 -2.72
N ARG A 318 18.83 0.23 -2.52
CA ARG A 318 17.45 0.74 -2.52
C ARG A 318 17.22 1.78 -1.43
N VAL A 319 17.75 1.58 -0.23
CA VAL A 319 17.63 2.53 0.89
C VAL A 319 18.38 3.81 0.59
N GLU A 320 19.56 3.73 -0.05
CA GLU A 320 20.31 4.91 -0.48
C GLU A 320 19.57 5.69 -1.57
N ARG A 321 18.97 5.02 -2.56
CA ARG A 321 18.09 5.69 -3.54
C ARG A 321 16.93 6.43 -2.87
N MET A 322 16.29 5.81 -1.86
CA MET A 322 15.24 6.46 -1.09
C MET A 322 15.76 7.69 -0.35
N ARG A 323 16.94 7.62 0.27
CA ARG A 323 17.56 8.75 0.97
C ARG A 323 17.76 9.94 0.02
N HIS A 324 18.35 9.70 -1.16
CA HIS A 324 18.53 10.72 -2.18
C HIS A 324 17.21 11.24 -2.77
N GLY A 325 16.18 10.41 -2.81
CA GLY A 325 14.86 10.76 -3.31
C GLY A 325 14.08 11.72 -2.40
N VAL A 326 14.32 11.72 -1.09
CA VAL A 326 13.56 12.55 -0.14
C VAL A 326 13.56 14.05 -0.50
N PRO A 327 14.70 14.72 -0.66
CA PRO A 327 14.72 16.14 -1.02
C PRO A 327 14.10 16.42 -2.40
N LEU A 328 14.29 15.51 -3.36
CA LEU A 328 13.72 15.63 -4.71
C LEU A 328 12.20 15.51 -4.70
N LEU A 329 11.63 14.60 -3.91
CA LEU A 329 10.19 14.46 -3.72
C LEU A 329 9.57 15.71 -3.09
N LEU A 330 10.23 16.30 -2.09
CA LEU A 330 9.78 17.55 -1.46
C LEU A 330 9.84 18.73 -2.46
N ALA A 331 10.89 18.85 -3.24
CA ALA A 331 10.99 19.86 -4.29
C ALA A 331 9.92 19.68 -5.37
N ALA A 332 9.68 18.45 -5.81
CA ALA A 332 8.61 18.12 -6.76
C ALA A 332 7.21 18.42 -6.20
N ALA A 333 6.98 18.19 -4.91
CA ALA A 333 5.72 18.57 -4.24
C ALA A 333 5.50 20.10 -4.28
N LEU A 334 6.53 20.90 -3.97
CA LEU A 334 6.47 22.36 -4.04
C LEU A 334 6.11 22.85 -5.45
N THR A 335 6.70 22.24 -6.48
CA THR A 335 6.40 22.59 -7.87
C THR A 335 4.92 22.40 -8.23
N ARG A 336 4.26 21.37 -7.66
CA ARG A 336 2.81 21.12 -7.88
C ARG A 336 1.92 22.13 -7.14
N LEU A 337 2.41 22.74 -6.06
CA LEU A 337 1.68 23.76 -5.26
C LEU A 337 1.85 25.18 -5.77
N THR A 338 2.69 25.41 -6.78
CA THR A 338 2.90 26.73 -7.39
C THR A 338 2.14 26.93 -8.69
N ARG A 339 1.48 25.91 -9.17
CA ARG A 339 0.62 25.93 -10.39
C ARG A 339 -0.84 25.99 -10.01
#